data_faf6247afa89bc96e7c5a7dfc3b5fff7
#
_entry.id   faf6247afa89bc96e7c5a7dfc3b5fff7
#
_cell.length_a   1.000
_cell.length_b   1.000
_cell.length_c   1.000
_cell.angle_alpha   90.00
_cell.angle_beta   90.00
_cell.angle_gamma   90.00
#
_symmetry.space_group_name_H-M   'P 1'
#
loop_
_entity.id
_entity.type
_entity.pdbx_description
1 polymer ?
#
loop_
_entity_poly.entity_id
_entity_poly.type
_entity_poly.pdbx_seq_one_letter_code
_entity_poly.pdbx_strand_id
1 'polypeptide(L)'
;MKMFLIIYCEAADEDVIAALKEAGIHGYTKMVEAQGEGTETEPKLGTHCWPGKNNVMLMAVADAEVARINERIRLLQEEHPRAGVRSFLLPMEENI
;
A
#
# COMPACT_ATOMS: atom_id res chain seq x y z
N MET A 1 0.84 -18.70 -2.69
CA MET A 1 0.93 -17.49 -1.86
C MET A 1 1.70 -16.41 -2.56
N LYS A 2 1.32 -15.19 -2.27
CA LYS A 2 1.99 -14.03 -2.84
C LYS A 2 2.34 -13.04 -1.74
N MET A 3 3.24 -12.16 -2.06
CA MET A 3 3.63 -11.10 -1.13
C MET A 3 3.17 -9.76 -1.70
N PHE A 4 2.41 -9.01 -0.93
CA PHE A 4 2.06 -7.65 -1.27
C PHE A 4 2.98 -6.70 -0.53
N LEU A 5 3.45 -5.69 -1.26
CA LEU A 5 4.19 -4.59 -0.70
C LEU A 5 3.40 -3.35 -1.05
N ILE A 6 2.94 -2.62 -0.05
CA ILE A 6 2.13 -1.43 -0.28
C ILE A 6 2.85 -0.23 0.30
N ILE A 7 3.01 0.80 -0.53
CA ILE A 7 3.67 2.04 -0.10
C ILE A 7 2.66 3.17 -0.24
N TYR A 8 2.56 4.00 0.76
CA TYR A 8 1.60 5.09 0.76
C TYR A 8 2.00 6.18 1.73
N CYS A 9 1.40 7.35 1.58
CA CYS A 9 1.63 8.47 2.47
C CYS A 9 1.13 8.15 3.88
N GLU A 10 1.89 8.50 4.89
CA GLU A 10 1.49 8.20 6.26
C GLU A 10 0.12 8.78 6.61
N ALA A 11 -0.27 9.86 5.98
CA ALA A 11 -1.57 10.47 6.23
C ALA A 11 -2.73 9.56 5.83
N ALA A 12 -2.49 8.59 4.97
CA ALA A 12 -3.52 7.67 4.52
C ALA A 12 -3.53 6.36 5.30
N ASP A 13 -2.77 6.28 6.37
CA ASP A 13 -2.60 5.04 7.11
C ASP A 13 -3.93 4.41 7.56
N GLU A 14 -4.82 5.22 8.13
CA GLU A 14 -6.08 4.68 8.60
C GLU A 14 -6.93 4.14 7.46
N ASP A 15 -6.93 4.83 6.33
CA ASP A 15 -7.72 4.40 5.18
C ASP A 15 -7.17 3.11 4.58
N VAL A 16 -5.85 3.00 4.52
CA VAL A 16 -5.22 1.78 4.00
C VAL A 16 -5.53 0.60 4.89
N ILE A 17 -5.38 0.78 6.21
CA ILE A 17 -5.66 -0.29 7.15
C ILE A 17 -7.13 -0.72 7.06
N ALA A 18 -8.04 0.24 6.98
CA ALA A 18 -9.46 -0.07 6.87
C ALA A 18 -9.75 -0.87 5.59
N ALA A 19 -9.14 -0.48 4.48
CA ALA A 19 -9.34 -1.17 3.21
C ALA A 19 -8.86 -2.62 3.29
N LEU A 20 -7.71 -2.84 3.93
CA LEU A 20 -7.18 -4.18 4.07
C LEU A 20 -8.07 -5.05 4.95
N LYS A 21 -8.59 -4.47 6.02
CA LYS A 21 -9.50 -5.20 6.89
C LYS A 21 -10.77 -5.57 6.16
N GLU A 22 -11.28 -4.67 5.32
CA GLU A 22 -12.46 -4.97 4.52
C GLU A 22 -12.18 -6.08 3.52
N ALA A 23 -10.95 -6.21 3.08
CA ALA A 23 -10.56 -7.29 2.19
C ALA A 23 -10.25 -8.59 2.96
N GLY A 24 -10.40 -8.58 4.27
CA GLY A 24 -10.16 -9.77 5.08
C GLY A 24 -8.71 -9.96 5.52
N ILE A 25 -7.88 -8.95 5.34
CA ILE A 25 -6.48 -9.05 5.71
C ILE A 25 -6.27 -8.48 7.10
N HIS A 26 -5.78 -9.30 8.00
CA HIS A 26 -5.56 -8.88 9.37
C HIS A 26 -4.10 -8.94 9.82
N GLY A 27 -3.26 -9.58 9.04
CA GLY A 27 -1.86 -9.73 9.39
C GLY A 27 -0.96 -8.97 8.43
N TYR A 28 -0.13 -8.10 8.94
CA TYR A 28 0.82 -7.36 8.12
C TYR A 28 1.95 -6.84 8.99
N THR A 29 3.04 -6.48 8.34
CA THR A 29 4.14 -5.79 9.01
C THR A 29 4.19 -4.39 8.42
N LYS A 30 4.24 -3.39 9.28
CA LYS A 30 4.26 -2.00 8.83
C LYS A 30 5.59 -1.35 9.22
N MET A 31 6.20 -0.67 8.27
CA MET A 31 7.40 0.13 8.51
C MET A 31 7.00 1.58 8.28
N VAL A 32 7.40 2.45 9.22
CA VAL A 32 7.03 3.86 9.14
C VAL A 32 8.24 4.72 8.79
N GLU A 33 7.95 5.96 8.41
CA GLU A 33 8.99 6.94 8.11
C GLU A 33 9.93 6.53 6.97
N ALA A 34 9.40 5.83 5.98
CA ALA A 34 10.18 5.49 4.80
C ALA A 34 10.24 6.70 3.89
N GLN A 35 11.37 6.89 3.25
CA GLN A 35 11.54 7.99 2.32
C GLN A 35 11.62 7.44 0.91
N GLY A 36 11.05 8.19 -0.02
CA GLY A 36 11.07 7.76 -1.40
C GLY A 36 10.86 8.92 -2.34
N GLU A 37 11.31 8.74 -3.55
CA GLU A 37 11.16 9.76 -4.56
C GLU A 37 10.80 9.05 -5.84
N GLY A 38 9.67 9.41 -6.43
CA GLY A 38 9.21 8.76 -7.63
C GLY A 38 9.49 9.59 -8.86
N THR A 39 9.83 8.93 -9.92
CA THR A 39 10.17 9.63 -11.14
C THR A 39 8.96 10.15 -11.88
N GLU A 40 7.84 9.51 -11.69
CA GLU A 40 6.63 9.96 -12.36
C GLU A 40 5.82 10.82 -11.48
N THR A 41 6.25 10.96 -10.32
CA THR A 41 5.48 11.74 -9.47
C THR A 41 5.91 13.10 -9.72
N GLU A 42 5.29 13.72 -10.57
CA GLU A 42 5.29 15.05 -10.70
C GLU A 42 5.32 15.61 -9.41
N PRO A 43 6.02 16.62 -9.18
CA PRO A 43 6.05 17.23 -7.92
C PRO A 43 4.64 17.20 -7.47
N LYS A 44 4.32 16.22 -6.80
CA LYS A 44 3.01 16.11 -6.34
C LYS A 44 2.84 17.19 -5.42
N LEU A 45 3.00 18.32 -5.96
CA LEU A 45 2.77 19.49 -5.23
C LEU A 45 1.38 19.34 -4.75
N GLY A 46 1.20 19.55 -3.54
CA GLY A 46 -0.13 19.42 -3.04
C GLY A 46 -0.38 18.09 -2.38
N THR A 47 0.53 17.16 -2.51
CA THR A 47 0.37 15.94 -1.75
C THR A 47 1.04 16.21 -0.42
N HIS A 48 0.49 15.66 0.62
CA HIS A 48 1.02 15.85 1.95
C HIS A 48 2.30 15.07 2.16
N CYS A 49 2.66 14.28 1.19
CA CYS A 49 3.78 13.39 1.33
C CYS A 49 5.06 13.86 0.71
N TRP A 50 5.10 15.09 0.32
CA TRP A 50 6.31 15.61 -0.29
C TRP A 50 6.77 16.84 0.46
N PRO A 51 7.97 16.84 0.94
CA PRO A 51 8.92 15.73 1.08
C PRO A 51 8.53 14.85 2.25
N GLY A 52 7.49 14.14 2.09
CA GLY A 52 6.84 13.52 3.20
C GLY A 52 7.38 12.18 3.61
N LYS A 53 6.68 11.58 4.54
CA LYS A 53 7.02 10.29 5.05
C LYS A 53 6.04 9.28 4.54
N ASN A 54 6.54 8.13 4.15
CA ASN A 54 5.71 7.04 3.68
C ASN A 54 5.69 5.90 4.68
N ASN A 55 4.62 5.15 4.64
CA ASN A 55 4.56 3.88 5.36
C ASN A 55 4.65 2.78 4.32
N VAL A 56 5.21 1.67 4.73
CA VAL A 56 5.34 0.49 3.87
C VAL A 56 4.72 -0.68 4.61
N MET A 57 3.85 -1.39 3.94
CA MET A 57 3.26 -2.61 4.50
C MET A 57 3.67 -3.82 3.70
N LEU A 58 3.97 -4.89 4.41
CA LEU A 58 4.31 -6.18 3.81
C LEU A 58 3.31 -7.20 4.33
N MET A 59 2.78 -8.02 3.46
CA MET A 59 1.88 -9.07 3.89
C MET A 59 1.93 -10.25 2.94
N ALA A 60 1.81 -11.45 3.49
CA ALA A 60 1.74 -12.67 2.71
C ALA A 60 0.26 -13.01 2.58
N VAL A 61 -0.21 -13.28 1.40
CA VAL A 61 -1.62 -13.55 1.16
C VAL A 61 -1.80 -14.78 0.29
N ALA A 62 -2.96 -15.41 0.43
CA ALA A 62 -3.29 -16.54 -0.42
C ALA A 62 -3.60 -16.02 -1.83
N ASP A 63 -3.33 -16.85 -2.82
CA ASP A 63 -3.60 -16.46 -4.21
C ASP A 63 -5.05 -16.04 -4.41
N ALA A 64 -5.96 -16.69 -3.72
CA ALA A 64 -7.38 -16.36 -3.86
C ALA A 64 -7.76 -14.97 -3.33
N GLU A 65 -6.90 -14.37 -2.54
CA GLU A 65 -7.18 -13.06 -1.97
C GLU A 65 -6.67 -11.90 -2.83
N VAL A 66 -5.84 -12.21 -3.80
CA VAL A 66 -5.18 -11.18 -4.61
C VAL A 66 -6.16 -10.23 -5.29
N ALA A 67 -7.17 -10.79 -5.94
CA ALA A 67 -8.12 -9.95 -6.70
C ALA A 67 -8.86 -8.98 -5.78
N ARG A 68 -9.24 -9.44 -4.60
CA ARG A 68 -9.97 -8.62 -3.64
C ARG A 68 -9.12 -7.49 -3.11
N ILE A 69 -7.85 -7.79 -2.82
CA ILE A 69 -6.92 -6.79 -2.34
C ILE A 69 -6.66 -5.75 -3.44
N ASN A 70 -6.45 -6.20 -4.67
CA ASN A 70 -6.22 -5.29 -5.78
C ASN A 70 -7.39 -4.33 -5.98
N GLU A 71 -8.60 -4.83 -5.82
CA GLU A 71 -9.77 -3.99 -5.97
C GLU A 71 -9.80 -2.90 -4.92
N ARG A 72 -9.49 -3.26 -3.67
CA ARG A 72 -9.47 -2.27 -2.59
C ARG A 72 -8.36 -1.24 -2.80
N ILE A 73 -7.22 -1.67 -3.31
CA ILE A 73 -6.13 -0.75 -3.60
C ILE A 73 -6.54 0.24 -4.70
N ARG A 74 -7.22 -0.25 -5.74
CA ARG A 74 -7.68 0.63 -6.80
C ARG A 74 -8.66 1.67 -6.29
N LEU A 75 -9.56 1.27 -5.40
CA LEU A 75 -10.50 2.19 -4.80
C LEU A 75 -9.78 3.25 -3.98
N LEU A 76 -8.77 2.86 -3.24
CA LEU A 76 -7.97 3.81 -2.48
C LEU A 76 -7.30 4.83 -3.40
N GLN A 77 -6.77 4.36 -4.51
CA GLN A 77 -6.12 5.25 -5.47
C GLN A 77 -7.11 6.25 -6.06
N GLU A 78 -8.34 5.82 -6.28
CA GLU A 78 -9.38 6.69 -6.82
C GLU A 78 -9.89 7.68 -5.78
N GLU A 79 -10.10 7.21 -4.57
CA GLU A 79 -10.64 8.04 -3.51
C GLU A 79 -9.61 8.99 -2.89
N HIS A 80 -8.37 8.57 -2.91
CA HIS A 80 -7.29 9.34 -2.30
C HIS A 80 -6.11 9.48 -3.26
N PRO A 81 -6.32 10.18 -4.37
CA PRO A 81 -5.27 10.25 -5.41
C PRO A 81 -3.97 10.89 -4.95
N ARG A 82 -4.03 11.67 -3.87
CA ARG A 82 -2.82 12.31 -3.37
C ARG A 82 -2.08 11.50 -2.33
N ALA A 83 -2.64 10.36 -1.96
CA ALA A 83 -2.01 9.54 -0.94
C ALA A 83 -0.81 8.75 -1.45
N GLY A 84 -0.63 8.72 -2.76
CA GLY A 84 0.51 8.04 -3.34
C GLY A 84 0.52 6.54 -3.11
N VAL A 85 -0.67 5.93 -3.04
CA VAL A 85 -0.76 4.50 -2.79
C VAL A 85 -0.26 3.70 -3.98
N ARG A 86 0.70 2.83 -3.74
CA ARG A 86 1.25 1.94 -4.75
C ARG A 86 1.36 0.56 -4.16
N SER A 87 1.08 -0.45 -4.93
CA SER A 87 1.25 -1.81 -4.46
C SER A 87 2.02 -2.62 -5.47
N PHE A 88 2.77 -3.56 -4.96
CA PHE A 88 3.56 -4.46 -5.78
C PHE A 88 3.23 -5.88 -5.36
N LEU A 89 3.01 -6.74 -6.33
CA LEU A 89 2.70 -8.13 -6.08
C LEU A 89 3.90 -8.97 -6.49
N LEU A 90 4.40 -9.73 -5.55
CA LEU A 90 5.60 -10.53 -5.77
C LEU A 90 5.30 -12.00 -5.52
N PRO A 91 5.92 -12.89 -6.29
CA PRO A 91 5.77 -14.31 -6.00
C PRO A 91 6.49 -14.63 -4.70
N MET A 92 5.96 -15.59 -3.95
CA MET A 92 6.59 -16.00 -2.70
C MET A 92 6.89 -17.49 -2.82
N GLU A 93 8.16 -17.83 -2.73
CA GLU A 93 8.56 -19.22 -2.89
C GLU A 93 8.42 -20.01 -1.59
N GLU A 94 8.72 -19.38 -0.48
CA GLU A 94 8.74 -20.12 0.78
C GLU A 94 8.40 -19.20 1.95
N ASN A 95 7.70 -19.77 2.91
CA ASN A 95 7.31 -19.05 4.11
C ASN A 95 7.62 -19.99 5.30
N ILE A 96 8.51 -19.61 6.13
CA ILE A 96 8.92 -20.42 7.27
C ILE A 96 8.35 -19.92 8.55
#